data_1a4a2210e679afde2211e309eaa2d9d0
#
_entry.id   1a4a2210e679afde2211e309eaa2d9d0
#
_cell.length_a   1.000
_cell.length_b   1.000
_cell.length_c   1.000
_cell.angle_alpha   90.00
_cell.angle_beta   90.00
_cell.angle_gamma   90.00
#
_symmetry.space_group_name_H-M   'P 1'
#
loop_
_entity.id
_entity.type
_entity.pdbx_description
1 polymer ?
#
loop_
_entity_poly.entity_id
_entity_poly.type
_entity_poly.pdbx_seq_one_letter_code
_entity_poly.pdbx_strand_id
1 'polypeptide(L)'
;MAQQVEFKKVRDFGEVIGDTFLFIKQNFKPLLKTFVYFCGFFMLAGIISTIILQINTLVDSNAYVGTNNFQVNYFHQLGDHYIEFLFTMLIGMLFFNSLSVSVLGYMAAYIQKGNVVPTTTEVWGYYKYYFFRFFGISIVTSLFMGLCFVCCVIPGIYVFPA
;
A
#
# COMPACT_ATOMS: atom_id res chain seq x y z
N MET A 1 5.67 29.65 -20.81
CA MET A 1 5.33 28.28 -21.24
C MET A 1 5.81 27.36 -20.12
N ALA A 2 4.93 26.54 -19.52
CA ALA A 2 5.33 25.61 -18.49
C ALA A 2 6.22 24.51 -19.13
N GLN A 3 7.40 24.28 -18.57
CA GLN A 3 8.33 23.26 -19.03
C GLN A 3 7.67 21.89 -18.89
N GLN A 4 7.29 21.26 -20.00
CA GLN A 4 6.68 19.93 -19.99
C GLN A 4 7.77 18.88 -19.76
N VAL A 5 7.46 17.90 -18.90
CA VAL A 5 8.39 16.81 -18.59
C VAL A 5 8.42 15.81 -19.77
N GLU A 6 9.58 15.66 -20.42
CA GLU A 6 9.79 14.68 -21.49
C GLU A 6 10.10 13.30 -20.88
N PHE A 7 9.22 12.31 -21.01
CA PHE A 7 9.41 10.99 -20.38
C PHE A 7 10.49 10.10 -21.04
N LYS A 8 10.89 10.37 -22.28
CA LYS A 8 11.85 9.56 -23.05
C LYS A 8 13.22 10.25 -23.20
N LYS A 9 13.81 10.73 -22.12
CA LYS A 9 15.15 11.31 -22.09
C LYS A 9 16.07 10.48 -21.19
N VAL A 10 17.34 10.30 -21.57
CA VAL A 10 18.37 9.77 -20.67
C VAL A 10 18.63 10.84 -19.61
N ARG A 11 18.51 10.46 -18.34
CA ARG A 11 18.58 11.35 -17.18
C ARG A 11 19.60 10.87 -16.17
N ASP A 12 20.26 11.81 -15.53
CA ASP A 12 21.01 11.55 -14.32
C ASP A 12 20.03 11.42 -13.12
N PHE A 13 20.46 10.78 -12.03
CA PHE A 13 19.64 10.51 -10.84
C PHE A 13 19.02 11.80 -10.26
N GLY A 14 19.77 12.90 -10.23
CA GLY A 14 19.28 14.20 -9.76
C GLY A 14 18.17 14.78 -10.66
N GLU A 15 18.30 14.63 -12.00
CA GLU A 15 17.27 15.05 -12.96
C GLU A 15 15.98 14.27 -12.79
N VAL A 16 16.06 12.95 -12.53
CA VAL A 16 14.87 12.09 -12.30
C VAL A 16 14.08 12.59 -11.09
N ILE A 17 14.76 12.90 -9.99
CA ILE A 17 14.10 13.43 -8.78
C ILE A 17 13.47 14.79 -9.08
N GLY A 18 14.19 15.70 -9.71
CA GLY A 18 13.70 17.04 -10.05
C GLY A 18 12.47 17.01 -10.96
N ASP A 19 12.51 16.17 -12.01
CA ASP A 19 11.39 16.00 -12.95
C ASP A 19 10.17 15.34 -12.28
N THR A 20 10.39 14.44 -11.33
CA THR A 20 9.31 13.82 -10.55
C THR A 20 8.57 14.87 -9.72
N PHE A 21 9.30 15.71 -8.98
CA PHE A 21 8.69 16.82 -8.22
C PHE A 21 8.00 17.83 -9.11
N LEU A 22 8.59 18.15 -10.27
CA LEU A 22 7.99 19.05 -11.24
C LEU A 22 6.67 18.48 -11.79
N PHE A 23 6.65 17.19 -12.15
CA PHE A 23 5.45 16.50 -12.60
C PHE A 23 4.33 16.51 -11.55
N ILE A 24 4.67 16.15 -10.30
CA ILE A 24 3.72 16.18 -9.19
C ILE A 24 3.17 17.59 -8.97
N LYS A 25 4.02 18.61 -8.97
CA LYS A 25 3.61 20.01 -8.78
C LYS A 25 2.68 20.49 -9.89
N GLN A 26 2.95 20.14 -11.14
CA GLN A 26 2.14 20.53 -12.28
C GLN A 26 0.78 19.82 -12.33
N ASN A 27 0.74 18.55 -11.90
CA ASN A 27 -0.45 17.71 -11.97
C ASN A 27 -1.09 17.42 -10.60
N PHE A 28 -0.73 18.18 -9.56
CA PHE A 28 -1.15 17.89 -8.18
C PHE A 28 -2.67 17.79 -8.02
N LYS A 29 -3.43 18.76 -8.50
CA LYS A 29 -4.89 18.79 -8.37
C LYS A 29 -5.57 17.60 -9.07
N PRO A 30 -5.31 17.30 -10.37
CA PRO A 30 -5.93 16.17 -11.04
C PRO A 30 -5.44 14.83 -10.49
N LEU A 31 -4.17 14.72 -10.11
CA LEU A 31 -3.61 13.52 -9.48
C LEU A 31 -4.29 13.23 -8.13
N LEU A 32 -4.43 14.26 -7.28
CA LEU A 32 -5.10 14.14 -5.99
C LEU A 32 -6.57 13.76 -6.16
N LYS A 33 -7.28 14.35 -7.12
CA LYS A 33 -8.67 13.99 -7.43
C LYS A 33 -8.79 12.51 -7.81
N THR A 34 -7.90 12.03 -8.66
CA THR A 34 -7.85 10.62 -9.08
C THR A 34 -7.54 9.71 -7.90
N PHE A 35 -6.59 10.10 -7.06
CA PHE A 35 -6.23 9.37 -5.84
C PHE A 35 -7.43 9.26 -4.87
N VAL A 36 -8.09 10.37 -4.54
CA VAL A 36 -9.24 10.35 -3.63
C VAL A 36 -10.38 9.50 -4.21
N TYR A 37 -10.60 9.55 -5.51
CA TYR A 37 -11.67 8.79 -6.15
C TYR A 37 -11.44 7.28 -6.10
N PHE A 38 -10.21 6.81 -6.35
CA PHE A 38 -9.90 5.37 -6.40
C PHE A 38 -9.45 4.79 -5.06
N CYS A 39 -8.71 5.54 -4.27
CA CYS A 39 -8.13 5.07 -3.00
C CYS A 39 -8.97 5.47 -1.78
N GLY A 40 -9.84 6.50 -1.89
CA GLY A 40 -10.57 7.05 -0.77
C GLY A 40 -11.45 6.05 -0.05
N PHE A 41 -12.13 5.17 -0.79
CA PHE A 41 -12.94 4.10 -0.22
C PHE A 41 -12.10 3.12 0.62
N PHE A 42 -10.99 2.65 0.09
CA PHE A 42 -10.10 1.73 0.81
C PHE A 42 -9.41 2.40 2.00
N MET A 43 -9.09 3.69 1.88
CA MET A 43 -8.51 4.48 2.96
C MET A 43 -9.49 4.59 4.14
N LEU A 44 -10.75 4.93 3.89
CA LEU A 44 -11.78 4.99 4.94
C LEU A 44 -12.03 3.62 5.56
N ALA A 45 -12.16 2.57 4.76
CA ALA A 45 -12.32 1.21 5.25
C ALA A 45 -11.13 0.77 6.12
N GLY A 46 -9.90 1.11 5.73
CA GLY A 46 -8.69 0.83 6.49
C GLY A 46 -8.63 1.55 7.83
N ILE A 47 -9.00 2.83 7.87
CA ILE A 47 -9.07 3.62 9.12
C ILE A 47 -10.09 2.99 10.07
N ILE A 48 -11.30 2.69 9.58
CA ILE A 48 -12.36 2.09 10.41
C ILE A 48 -11.92 0.72 10.94
N SER A 49 -11.38 -0.14 10.08
CA SER A 49 -10.88 -1.47 10.48
C SER A 49 -9.78 -1.39 11.54
N THR A 50 -8.83 -0.47 11.37
CA THR A 50 -7.74 -0.26 12.33
C THR A 50 -8.25 0.26 13.67
N ILE A 51 -9.22 1.17 13.67
CA ILE A 51 -9.83 1.69 14.91
C ILE A 51 -10.55 0.56 15.66
N ILE A 52 -11.33 -0.27 14.96
CA ILE A 52 -12.04 -1.40 15.57
C ILE A 52 -11.04 -2.37 16.22
N LEU A 53 -9.99 -2.76 15.47
CA LEU A 53 -8.96 -3.63 15.98
C LEU A 53 -8.28 -3.05 17.24
N GLN A 54 -7.95 -1.76 17.24
CA GLN A 54 -7.33 -1.10 18.39
C GLN A 54 -8.25 -1.03 19.60
N ILE A 55 -9.54 -0.73 19.40
CA ILE A 55 -10.50 -0.68 20.51
C ILE A 55 -10.64 -2.07 21.15
N ASN A 56 -10.80 -3.12 20.34
CA ASN A 56 -10.95 -4.47 20.84
C ASN A 56 -9.70 -4.94 21.61
N THR A 57 -8.51 -4.69 21.07
CA THR A 57 -7.24 -5.02 21.76
C THR A 57 -7.04 -4.23 23.06
N LEU A 58 -7.50 -2.96 23.13
CA LEU A 58 -7.43 -2.17 24.35
C LEU A 58 -8.43 -2.64 25.41
N VAL A 59 -9.65 -3.01 25.02
CA VAL A 59 -10.65 -3.55 25.93
C VAL A 59 -10.16 -4.83 26.58
N ASP A 60 -9.62 -5.76 25.78
CA ASP A 60 -9.10 -7.02 26.27
C ASP A 60 -7.83 -6.85 27.12
N SER A 61 -6.94 -5.94 26.74
CA SER A 61 -5.74 -5.66 27.55
C SER A 61 -6.09 -5.16 28.96
N ASN A 62 -7.16 -4.35 29.09
CA ASN A 62 -7.64 -3.89 30.39
C ASN A 62 -8.26 -5.02 31.23
N ALA A 63 -8.86 -6.02 30.60
CA ALA A 63 -9.40 -7.21 31.29
C ALA A 63 -8.28 -8.08 31.87
N TYR A 64 -7.09 -8.06 31.30
CA TYR A 64 -5.93 -8.84 31.73
C TYR A 64 -4.94 -8.11 32.66
N VAL A 65 -5.20 -6.86 33.04
CA VAL A 65 -4.40 -6.04 33.97
C VAL A 65 -4.43 -6.59 35.42
N GLY A 66 -4.07 -7.78 35.63
CA GLY A 66 -4.01 -8.43 36.96
C GLY A 66 -3.30 -9.78 36.94
N THR A 67 -2.95 -10.25 35.77
CA THR A 67 -2.26 -11.54 35.61
C THR A 67 -0.78 -11.31 35.33
N ASN A 68 0.08 -11.88 36.18
CA ASN A 68 1.56 -11.75 36.09
C ASN A 68 2.21 -12.44 34.85
N ASN A 69 1.42 -12.88 33.87
CA ASN A 69 1.91 -13.65 32.71
C ASN A 69 1.76 -12.85 31.42
N PHE A 70 2.55 -11.78 31.27
CA PHE A 70 2.55 -10.91 30.09
C PHE A 70 2.68 -11.66 28.75
N GLN A 71 3.54 -12.65 28.65
CA GLN A 71 3.77 -13.39 27.40
C GLN A 71 2.57 -14.27 27.00
N VAL A 72 1.95 -14.96 27.95
CA VAL A 72 0.81 -15.85 27.68
C VAL A 72 -0.39 -15.01 27.22
N ASN A 73 -0.61 -13.86 27.83
CA ASN A 73 -1.70 -12.96 27.49
C ASN A 73 -1.54 -12.35 26.08
N TYR A 74 -0.31 -12.02 25.68
CA TYR A 74 -0.04 -11.49 24.35
C TYR A 74 -0.33 -12.51 23.21
N PHE A 75 0.03 -13.77 23.40
CA PHE A 75 -0.28 -14.82 22.41
C PHE A 75 -1.77 -15.15 22.35
N HIS A 76 -2.49 -15.16 23.48
CA HIS A 76 -3.93 -15.31 23.50
C HIS A 76 -4.63 -14.14 22.79
N GLN A 77 -4.24 -12.92 23.07
CA GLN A 77 -4.77 -11.72 22.44
C GLN A 77 -4.56 -11.70 20.93
N LEU A 78 -3.39 -12.16 20.43
CA LEU A 78 -3.14 -12.33 19.00
C LEU A 78 -4.04 -13.42 18.38
N GLY A 79 -4.36 -14.49 19.12
CA GLY A 79 -5.23 -15.56 18.66
C GLY A 79 -6.69 -15.13 18.57
N ASP A 80 -7.17 -14.37 19.54
CA ASP A 80 -8.56 -13.94 19.63
C ASP A 80 -8.91 -12.90 18.53
N HIS A 81 -7.94 -12.03 18.16
CA HIS A 81 -8.12 -11.00 17.12
C HIS A 81 -7.51 -11.35 15.76
N TYR A 82 -7.14 -12.62 15.55
CA TYR A 82 -6.45 -13.04 14.32
C TYR A 82 -7.25 -12.73 13.05
N ILE A 83 -8.57 -12.95 13.07
CA ILE A 83 -9.45 -12.68 11.91
C ILE A 83 -9.53 -11.18 11.61
N GLU A 84 -9.66 -10.34 12.65
CA GLU A 84 -9.69 -8.89 12.50
C GLU A 84 -8.35 -8.36 11.98
N PHE A 85 -7.24 -8.91 12.46
CA PHE A 85 -5.90 -8.60 11.98
C PHE A 85 -5.72 -8.96 10.50
N LEU A 86 -6.13 -10.16 10.08
CA LEU A 86 -6.07 -10.58 8.68
C LEU A 86 -6.95 -9.69 7.79
N PHE A 87 -8.13 -9.32 8.26
CA PHE A 87 -9.03 -8.43 7.52
C PHE A 87 -8.40 -7.03 7.34
N THR A 88 -7.82 -6.49 8.38
CA THR A 88 -7.11 -5.19 8.34
C THR A 88 -5.91 -5.25 7.39
N MET A 89 -5.13 -6.33 7.42
CA MET A 89 -4.02 -6.57 6.48
C MET A 89 -4.50 -6.65 5.03
N LEU A 90 -5.61 -7.33 4.77
CA LEU A 90 -6.20 -7.44 3.44
C LEU A 90 -6.63 -6.06 2.90
N ILE A 91 -7.31 -5.26 3.72
CA ILE A 91 -7.70 -3.89 3.34
C ILE A 91 -6.47 -3.04 3.06
N GLY A 92 -5.43 -3.11 3.89
CA GLY A 92 -4.17 -2.41 3.68
C GLY A 92 -3.50 -2.80 2.36
N MET A 93 -3.50 -4.08 2.02
CA MET A 93 -2.99 -4.59 0.75
C MET A 93 -3.79 -4.06 -0.44
N LEU A 94 -5.12 -4.05 -0.36
CA LEU A 94 -6.00 -3.48 -1.38
C LEU A 94 -5.78 -1.97 -1.55
N PHE A 95 -5.62 -1.24 -0.47
CA PHE A 95 -5.32 0.19 -0.49
C PHE A 95 -3.99 0.48 -1.20
N PHE A 96 -2.93 -0.24 -0.84
CA PHE A 96 -1.60 -0.07 -1.44
C PHE A 96 -1.60 -0.41 -2.94
N ASN A 97 -2.30 -1.48 -3.34
CA ASN A 97 -2.52 -1.82 -4.74
C ASN A 97 -3.28 -0.74 -5.49
N SER A 98 -4.37 -0.25 -4.91
CA SER A 98 -5.19 0.82 -5.50
C SER A 98 -4.36 2.09 -5.72
N LEU A 99 -3.52 2.47 -4.75
CA LEU A 99 -2.61 3.60 -4.85
C LEU A 99 -1.62 3.43 -6.01
N SER A 100 -0.95 2.28 -6.09
CA SER A 100 0.05 2.00 -7.13
C SER A 100 -0.58 2.02 -8.53
N VAL A 101 -1.72 1.35 -8.71
CA VAL A 101 -2.43 1.29 -9.99
C VAL A 101 -2.99 2.65 -10.39
N SER A 102 -3.45 3.46 -9.43
CA SER A 102 -3.97 4.81 -9.69
C SER A 102 -2.89 5.75 -10.23
N VAL A 103 -1.70 5.72 -9.61
CA VAL A 103 -0.55 6.55 -10.05
C VAL A 103 -0.04 6.09 -11.41
N LEU A 104 0.18 4.78 -11.60
CA LEU A 104 0.67 4.23 -12.86
C LEU A 104 -0.35 4.40 -13.99
N GLY A 105 -1.64 4.21 -13.71
CA GLY A 105 -2.73 4.43 -14.66
C GLY A 105 -2.83 5.89 -15.09
N TYR A 106 -2.66 6.82 -14.15
CA TYR A 106 -2.62 8.26 -14.46
C TYR A 106 -1.44 8.60 -15.37
N MET A 107 -0.23 8.11 -15.04
CA MET A 107 0.97 8.33 -15.87
C MET A 107 0.80 7.74 -17.27
N ALA A 108 0.28 6.51 -17.38
CA ALA A 108 0.04 5.87 -18.68
C ALA A 108 -0.94 6.67 -19.55
N ALA A 109 -2.05 7.12 -18.97
CA ALA A 109 -3.03 7.96 -19.67
C ALA A 109 -2.45 9.32 -20.08
N TYR A 110 -1.63 9.94 -19.21
CA TYR A 110 -0.96 11.20 -19.49
C TYR A 110 0.01 11.10 -20.67
N ILE A 111 0.83 10.04 -20.70
CA ILE A 111 1.80 9.80 -21.78
C ILE A 111 1.09 9.52 -23.12
N GLN A 112 0.02 8.70 -23.11
CA GLN A 112 -0.72 8.37 -24.33
C GLN A 112 -1.44 9.58 -24.94
N LYS A 113 -1.86 10.53 -24.11
CA LYS A 113 -2.48 11.78 -24.56
C LYS A 113 -1.49 12.84 -25.07
N GLY A 114 -0.21 12.55 -25.13
CA GLY A 114 0.80 13.53 -25.52
C GLY A 114 1.00 14.65 -24.49
N ASN A 115 1.09 14.29 -23.21
CA ASN A 115 1.31 15.17 -22.07
C ASN A 115 0.13 16.13 -21.74
N VAL A 116 -1.09 15.68 -22.05
CA VAL A 116 -2.33 16.39 -21.65
C VAL A 116 -2.95 15.72 -20.43
N VAL A 117 -3.47 16.53 -19.52
CA VAL A 117 -4.12 16.06 -18.26
C VAL A 117 -5.26 15.08 -18.60
N PRO A 118 -5.18 13.81 -18.15
CA PRO A 118 -6.22 12.83 -18.41
C PRO A 118 -7.46 13.07 -17.54
N THR A 119 -8.61 12.70 -18.06
CA THR A 119 -9.86 12.70 -17.30
C THR A 119 -9.93 11.45 -16.37
N THR A 120 -10.69 11.56 -15.27
CA THR A 120 -10.84 10.44 -14.31
C THR A 120 -11.44 9.18 -14.97
N THR A 121 -12.30 9.37 -15.99
CA THR A 121 -12.91 8.27 -16.75
C THR A 121 -11.91 7.53 -17.62
N GLU A 122 -10.93 8.21 -18.16
CA GLU A 122 -9.85 7.58 -18.95
C GLU A 122 -8.91 6.78 -18.04
N VAL A 123 -8.55 7.35 -16.89
CA VAL A 123 -7.77 6.64 -15.87
C VAL A 123 -8.51 5.39 -15.36
N TRP A 124 -9.85 5.43 -15.26
CA TRP A 124 -10.66 4.28 -14.86
C TRP A 124 -10.50 3.07 -15.79
N GLY A 125 -10.39 3.28 -17.09
CA GLY A 125 -10.12 2.20 -18.06
C GLY A 125 -8.83 1.45 -17.74
N TYR A 126 -7.74 2.19 -17.46
CA TYR A 126 -6.46 1.61 -17.06
C TYR A 126 -6.53 0.97 -15.68
N TYR A 127 -7.18 1.63 -14.73
CA TYR A 127 -7.34 1.14 -13.37
C TYR A 127 -8.02 -0.23 -13.35
N LYS A 128 -9.17 -0.39 -14.01
CA LYS A 128 -9.92 -1.65 -14.07
C LYS A 128 -9.09 -2.79 -14.70
N TYR A 129 -8.33 -2.49 -15.74
CA TYR A 129 -7.51 -3.49 -16.43
C TYR A 129 -6.32 -3.96 -15.58
N TYR A 130 -5.62 -3.04 -14.94
CA TYR A 130 -4.40 -3.35 -14.22
C TYR A 130 -4.62 -3.75 -12.76
N PHE A 131 -5.74 -3.39 -12.13
CA PHE A 131 -5.97 -3.63 -10.71
C PHE A 131 -5.86 -5.10 -10.33
N PHE A 132 -6.58 -5.99 -11.00
CA PHE A 132 -6.53 -7.43 -10.72
C PHE A 132 -5.17 -8.04 -11.02
N ARG A 133 -4.49 -7.56 -12.06
CA ARG A 133 -3.16 -8.04 -12.44
C ARG A 133 -2.12 -7.66 -11.39
N PHE A 134 -2.13 -6.41 -10.93
CA PHE A 134 -1.26 -5.95 -9.85
C PHE A 134 -1.57 -6.65 -8.53
N PHE A 135 -2.83 -6.87 -8.22
CA PHE A 135 -3.25 -7.60 -7.03
C PHE A 135 -2.71 -9.03 -7.02
N GLY A 136 -2.81 -9.75 -8.13
CA GLY A 136 -2.22 -11.09 -8.27
C GLY A 136 -0.69 -11.08 -8.08
N ILE A 137 0.01 -10.12 -8.69
CA ILE A 137 1.47 -9.95 -8.52
C ILE A 137 1.81 -9.66 -7.05
N SER A 138 1.05 -8.81 -6.37
CA SER A 138 1.27 -8.46 -4.97
C SER A 138 1.12 -9.66 -4.04
N ILE A 139 0.13 -10.53 -4.29
CA ILE A 139 -0.04 -11.78 -3.53
C ILE A 139 1.20 -12.68 -3.70
N VAL A 140 1.61 -12.92 -4.95
CA VAL A 140 2.77 -13.77 -5.24
C VAL A 140 4.04 -13.20 -4.60
N THR A 141 4.26 -11.89 -4.72
CA THR A 141 5.42 -11.21 -4.11
C THR A 141 5.39 -11.29 -2.59
N SER A 142 4.22 -11.12 -1.97
CA SER A 142 4.04 -11.23 -0.52
C SER A 142 4.33 -12.65 -0.02
N LEU A 143 3.85 -13.67 -0.72
CA LEU A 143 4.15 -15.07 -0.40
C LEU A 143 5.64 -15.39 -0.53
N PHE A 144 6.27 -14.90 -1.60
CA PHE A 144 7.70 -15.07 -1.82
C PHE A 144 8.54 -14.38 -0.75
N MET A 145 8.19 -13.14 -0.39
CA MET A 145 8.84 -12.42 0.71
C MET A 145 8.68 -13.14 2.05
N GLY A 146 7.47 -13.64 2.35
CA GLY A 146 7.21 -14.45 3.54
C GLY A 146 8.06 -15.70 3.59
N LEU A 147 8.18 -16.43 2.48
CA LEU A 147 9.03 -17.61 2.37
C LEU A 147 10.50 -17.26 2.59
N CYS A 148 11.00 -16.20 1.97
CA CYS A 148 12.38 -15.72 2.16
C CYS A 148 12.63 -15.35 3.62
N PHE A 149 11.68 -14.69 4.29
CA PHE A 149 11.81 -14.32 5.70
C PHE A 149 11.93 -15.56 6.58
N VAL A 150 11.08 -16.58 6.38
CA VAL A 150 11.15 -17.85 7.11
C VAL A 150 12.50 -18.55 6.85
N CYS A 151 12.94 -18.61 5.60
CA CYS A 151 14.24 -19.24 5.26
C CYS A 151 15.45 -18.49 5.84
N CYS A 152 15.39 -17.17 6.00
CA CYS A 152 16.49 -16.39 6.57
C CYS A 152 16.48 -16.39 8.12
N VAL A 153 15.31 -16.46 8.75
CA VAL A 153 15.18 -16.44 10.21
C VAL A 153 15.54 -17.81 10.81
N ILE A 154 15.11 -18.91 10.19
CA ILE A 154 15.39 -20.26 10.67
C ILE A 154 16.90 -20.54 10.75
N PRO A 155 17.73 -20.29 9.70
CA PRO A 155 19.19 -20.44 9.80
C PRO A 155 19.83 -19.49 10.82
N GLY A 156 19.31 -18.26 10.95
CA GLY A 156 19.83 -17.28 11.91
C GLY A 156 19.70 -17.73 13.36
N ILE A 157 18.61 -18.40 13.71
CA ILE A 157 18.39 -18.94 15.06
C ILE A 157 19.36 -20.10 15.37
N TYR A 158 19.72 -20.90 14.36
CA TYR A 158 20.64 -22.03 14.53
C TYR A 158 22.12 -21.63 14.66
N VAL A 159 22.50 -20.49 14.07
CA VAL A 159 23.90 -20.00 14.10
C VAL A 159 24.18 -19.16 15.34
N PHE A 160 23.15 -18.61 16.00
CA PHE A 160 23.31 -17.74 17.16
C PHE A 160 23.83 -18.39 18.44
N PRO A 161 23.62 -19.71 18.72
CA PRO A 161 24.16 -20.36 19.93
C PRO A 161 25.58 -20.93 19.77
N ALA A 162 26.25 -20.77 18.62
CA ALA A 162 27.63 -21.25 18.38
C ALA A 162 28.66 -20.12 18.53
#